data_7f93125f5531d745e82be4b91b531535
#
_entry.id   7f93125f5531d745e82be4b91b531535
#
_cell.length_a   1.000
_cell.length_b   1.000
_cell.length_c   1.000
_cell.angle_alpha   90.00
_cell.angle_beta   90.00
_cell.angle_gamma   90.00
#
_symmetry.space_group_name_H-M   'P 1'
#
loop_
_entity.id
_entity.type
_entity.pdbx_description
1 polymer ?
#
loop_
_entity_poly.entity_id
_entity_poly.type
_entity_poly.pdbx_seq_one_letter_code
_entity_poly.pdbx_strand_id
1 'polypeptide(L)'
;RLVGSEMCIRDRPVEGLRGKLGMPMALNMFEMYPFWYRFFTELKFEVFHSPFSTRKIYQRGQQTIPSDTICFPAKLVHGHIQTLIDEGAETIFYPCMSYNFDEHLGDNHYNCPVVAYYPEVINNNMKDVQKICFIKEYFGVHMPKHFPQKAYEALSKYFPDLTLNEVRKAAKLAYDEQDKYRKKVIAKGNEIIEKAEKEGKKIMVLAGRPYHVDPEINHGIDKLISSFNVAIVSEDVVSPRVEKFHTNVLNQWTYHSRLYAAAKYVTTRKDMELIQLVSFGCGVDAITTDEVREILEKEGKIYTQ
;
A
#
# COMPACT_ATOMS: atom_id res chain seq x y z
N ARG A 1 14.58 -10.53 3.17
CA ARG A 1 14.12 -9.14 3.30
C ARG A 1 13.10 -8.92 2.21
N LEU A 2 11.86 -8.69 2.59
CA LEU A 2 10.86 -8.10 1.70
C LEU A 2 11.49 -6.84 1.11
N VAL A 3 11.44 -6.71 -0.20
CA VAL A 3 12.07 -5.60 -0.92
C VAL A 3 11.33 -4.34 -0.52
N GLY A 4 11.89 -3.60 0.43
CA GLY A 4 11.37 -2.29 0.79
C GLY A 4 11.44 -1.36 -0.41
N SER A 5 10.47 -0.48 -0.52
CA SER A 5 10.38 0.58 -1.54
C SER A 5 11.67 1.41 -1.69
N GLU A 6 12.51 1.43 -0.68
CA GLU A 6 13.77 2.18 -0.66
C GLU A 6 14.79 1.81 -1.74
N MET A 7 14.79 0.57 -2.24
CA MET A 7 15.82 0.13 -3.21
C MET A 7 15.60 0.64 -4.63
N CYS A 8 14.44 1.18 -4.96
CA CYS A 8 14.09 1.56 -6.33
C CYS A 8 14.12 3.06 -6.62
N ILE A 9 14.22 3.92 -5.59
CA ILE A 9 13.88 5.35 -5.74
C ILE A 9 15.07 6.28 -5.48
N ARG A 10 16.21 5.78 -4.98
CA ARG A 10 17.32 6.57 -4.42
C ARG A 10 18.13 7.46 -5.38
N ASP A 11 17.94 7.41 -6.70
CA ASP A 11 19.00 7.90 -7.59
C ASP A 11 18.74 9.19 -8.36
N ARG A 12 17.81 10.08 -7.92
CA ARG A 12 17.68 11.38 -8.58
C ARG A 12 17.45 12.49 -7.57
N PRO A 13 18.46 13.28 -7.24
CA PRO A 13 18.27 14.56 -6.58
C PRO A 13 17.50 15.46 -7.53
N VAL A 14 16.25 15.75 -7.20
CA VAL A 14 15.46 16.77 -7.89
C VAL A 14 15.64 18.07 -7.12
N GLU A 15 16.07 19.12 -7.80
CA GLU A 15 16.04 20.47 -7.23
C GLU A 15 14.60 20.80 -6.89
N GLY A 16 14.26 20.96 -5.62
CA GLY A 16 12.92 21.26 -5.10
C GLY A 16 12.46 22.68 -5.41
N LEU A 17 12.35 23.02 -6.70
CA LEU A 17 11.96 24.36 -7.15
C LEU A 17 10.56 24.79 -6.65
N ARG A 18 9.68 23.83 -6.36
CA ARG A 18 8.32 24.07 -5.83
C ARG A 18 8.20 23.76 -4.33
N GLY A 19 9.34 23.61 -3.64
CA GLY A 19 9.37 23.36 -2.21
C GLY A 19 9.39 21.88 -1.84
N LYS A 20 9.35 21.63 -0.52
CA LYS A 20 9.35 20.29 0.07
C LYS A 20 7.94 19.76 0.24
N LEU A 21 7.77 18.47 -0.07
CA LEU A 21 6.49 17.79 0.04
C LEU A 21 6.67 16.48 0.80
N GLY A 22 6.03 16.39 1.97
CA GLY A 22 6.04 15.20 2.83
C GLY A 22 4.94 14.22 2.46
N MET A 23 5.23 12.92 2.55
CA MET A 23 4.26 11.84 2.36
C MET A 23 4.26 10.91 3.57
N PRO A 24 3.11 10.58 4.20
CA PRO A 24 3.07 9.61 5.28
C PRO A 24 3.29 8.21 4.71
N MET A 25 4.26 7.46 5.25
CA MET A 25 4.47 6.06 4.88
C MET A 25 3.50 5.17 5.67
N ALA A 26 2.23 5.19 5.28
CA ALA A 26 1.14 4.51 5.94
C ALA A 26 0.07 4.06 4.95
N LEU A 27 -0.66 3.00 5.28
CA LEU A 27 -1.75 2.44 4.48
C LEU A 27 -1.35 2.23 3.01
N ASN A 28 -2.18 2.64 2.06
CA ASN A 28 -1.94 2.49 0.62
C ASN A 28 -0.70 3.24 0.09
N MET A 29 -0.14 4.17 0.87
CA MET A 29 1.09 4.87 0.46
C MET A 29 2.28 3.91 0.35
N PHE A 30 2.30 2.78 1.07
CA PHE A 30 3.32 1.73 0.89
C PHE A 30 3.38 1.22 -0.56
N GLU A 31 2.22 1.00 -1.18
CA GLU A 31 2.16 0.52 -2.57
C GLU A 31 2.27 1.65 -3.58
N MET A 32 1.68 2.80 -3.26
CA MET A 32 1.54 3.92 -4.18
C MET A 32 2.69 4.93 -4.12
N TYR A 33 3.64 4.74 -3.20
CA TYR A 33 4.77 5.65 -3.06
C TYR A 33 5.58 5.82 -4.35
N PRO A 34 5.91 4.77 -5.12
CA PRO A 34 6.64 4.94 -6.39
C PRO A 34 5.92 5.83 -7.39
N PHE A 35 4.59 5.68 -7.49
CA PHE A 35 3.76 6.53 -8.34
C PHE A 35 3.82 7.99 -7.90
N TRP A 36 3.50 8.28 -6.64
CA TRP A 36 3.41 9.64 -6.13
C TRP A 36 4.78 10.32 -6.06
N TYR A 37 5.81 9.58 -5.65
CA TYR A 37 7.18 10.08 -5.66
C TYR A 37 7.59 10.55 -7.06
N ARG A 38 7.39 9.69 -8.07
CA ARG A 38 7.72 10.03 -9.46
C ARG A 38 6.88 11.21 -9.97
N PHE A 39 5.59 11.22 -9.65
CA PHE A 39 4.68 12.28 -10.04
C PHE A 39 5.14 13.64 -9.53
N PHE A 40 5.39 13.77 -8.23
CA PHE A 40 5.75 15.05 -7.64
C PHE A 40 7.20 15.47 -7.92
N THR A 41 8.13 14.55 -8.06
CA THR A 41 9.50 14.90 -8.47
C THR A 41 9.56 15.43 -9.90
N GLU A 42 8.74 14.91 -10.82
CA GLU A 42 8.61 15.49 -12.17
C GLU A 42 7.95 16.89 -12.14
N LEU A 43 7.09 17.15 -11.18
CA LEU A 43 6.54 18.48 -10.91
C LEU A 43 7.49 19.36 -10.11
N LYS A 44 8.75 18.93 -9.91
CA LYS A 44 9.86 19.69 -9.29
C LYS A 44 9.69 19.95 -7.80
N PHE A 45 9.01 19.06 -7.07
CA PHE A 45 9.02 19.04 -5.61
C PHE A 45 10.20 18.21 -5.08
N GLU A 46 10.76 18.61 -3.95
CA GLU A 46 11.61 17.79 -3.12
C GLU A 46 10.71 16.88 -2.28
N VAL A 47 10.58 15.62 -2.66
CA VAL A 47 9.70 14.66 -1.99
C VAL A 47 10.46 13.90 -0.92
N PHE A 48 9.88 13.87 0.28
CA PHE A 48 10.37 13.03 1.38
C PHE A 48 9.21 12.30 2.05
N HIS A 49 9.50 11.29 2.83
CA HIS A 49 8.49 10.50 3.50
C HIS A 49 8.81 10.33 4.99
N SER A 50 7.79 10.09 5.79
CA SER A 50 7.98 9.68 7.18
C SER A 50 8.72 8.35 7.26
N PRO A 51 9.52 8.10 8.31
CA PRO A 51 10.22 6.82 8.48
C PRO A 51 9.23 5.66 8.67
N PHE A 52 9.73 4.42 8.60
CA PHE A 52 8.93 3.25 8.97
C PHE A 52 8.39 3.37 10.41
N SER A 53 7.22 2.78 10.63
CA SER A 53 6.54 2.87 11.92
C SER A 53 7.39 2.31 13.06
N THR A 54 7.24 2.97 14.20
CA THR A 54 7.77 2.55 15.48
C THR A 54 6.76 2.89 16.56
N ARG A 55 6.86 2.26 17.73
CA ARG A 55 6.05 2.62 18.88
C ARG A 55 6.11 4.12 19.22
N LYS A 56 7.23 4.76 18.97
CA LYS A 56 7.41 6.20 19.15
C LYS A 56 6.54 7.02 18.20
N ILE A 57 6.46 6.61 16.92
CA ILE A 57 5.58 7.23 15.93
C ILE A 57 4.11 7.05 16.35
N TYR A 58 3.70 5.86 16.74
CA TYR A 58 2.36 5.63 17.26
C TYR A 58 2.00 6.59 18.41
N GLN A 59 2.88 6.69 19.43
CA GLN A 59 2.68 7.54 20.58
C GLN A 59 2.53 9.04 20.24
N ARG A 60 3.25 9.52 19.21
CA ARG A 60 3.14 10.91 18.76
C ARG A 60 1.74 11.29 18.25
N GLY A 61 1.07 10.36 17.59
CA GLY A 61 -0.27 10.59 17.04
C GLY A 61 -1.42 10.16 17.95
N GLN A 62 -1.15 9.43 19.02
CA GLN A 62 -2.15 8.71 19.81
C GLN A 62 -3.30 9.60 20.32
N GLN A 63 -3.00 10.82 20.73
CA GLN A 63 -4.01 11.74 21.30
C GLN A 63 -4.99 12.28 20.26
N THR A 64 -4.69 12.15 18.98
CA THR A 64 -5.53 12.65 17.88
C THR A 64 -6.39 11.56 17.24
N ILE A 65 -6.25 10.30 17.71
CA ILE A 65 -7.02 9.16 17.20
C ILE A 65 -8.46 9.27 17.70
N PRO A 66 -9.47 9.39 16.81
CA PRO A 66 -10.84 9.67 17.21
C PRO A 66 -11.60 8.45 17.76
N SER A 67 -11.10 7.23 17.50
CA SER A 67 -11.77 5.99 17.90
C SER A 67 -10.78 4.87 18.17
N ASP A 68 -10.99 4.17 19.29
CA ASP A 68 -10.19 2.99 19.66
C ASP A 68 -10.50 1.77 18.78
N THR A 69 -11.64 1.75 18.10
CA THR A 69 -12.08 0.62 17.27
C THR A 69 -11.52 0.63 15.85
N ILE A 70 -10.87 1.72 15.42
CA ILE A 70 -10.23 1.77 14.11
C ILE A 70 -9.03 0.81 14.05
N CYS A 71 -8.76 0.22 12.88
CA CYS A 71 -7.65 -0.70 12.71
C CYS A 71 -6.29 -0.07 13.04
N PHE A 72 -5.36 -0.86 13.56
CA PHE A 72 -4.06 -0.39 14.00
C PHE A 72 -3.25 0.35 12.89
N PRO A 73 -3.22 -0.11 11.62
CA PRO A 73 -2.55 0.63 10.55
C PRO A 73 -3.07 2.05 10.34
N ALA A 74 -4.36 2.28 10.56
CA ALA A 74 -4.93 3.62 10.48
C ALA A 74 -4.51 4.50 11.67
N LYS A 75 -4.39 3.93 12.86
CA LYS A 75 -3.90 4.67 14.05
C LYS A 75 -2.48 5.20 13.84
N LEU A 76 -1.63 4.44 13.14
CA LEU A 76 -0.26 4.85 12.80
C LEU A 76 -0.20 6.10 11.93
N VAL A 77 -1.20 6.34 11.06
CA VAL A 77 -1.24 7.51 10.17
C VAL A 77 -1.09 8.81 10.95
N HIS A 78 -1.76 8.93 12.11
CA HIS A 78 -1.67 10.11 12.96
C HIS A 78 -0.23 10.43 13.38
N GLY A 79 0.50 9.40 13.77
CA GLY A 79 1.92 9.53 14.14
C GLY A 79 2.83 9.87 12.97
N HIS A 80 2.55 9.33 11.79
CA HIS A 80 3.30 9.65 10.56
C HIS A 80 3.08 11.12 10.16
N ILE A 81 1.84 11.60 10.18
CA ILE A 81 1.54 13.02 9.88
C ILE A 81 2.22 13.93 10.91
N GLN A 82 2.11 13.62 12.22
CA GLN A 82 2.77 14.42 13.24
C GLN A 82 4.29 14.41 13.07
N THR A 83 4.89 13.28 12.71
CA THR A 83 6.33 13.19 12.47
C THR A 83 6.76 14.09 11.32
N LEU A 84 6.03 14.11 10.20
CA LEU A 84 6.31 15.00 9.09
C LEU A 84 6.22 16.47 9.48
N ILE A 85 5.22 16.86 10.27
CA ILE A 85 5.07 18.23 10.79
C ILE A 85 6.27 18.60 11.69
N ASP A 86 6.63 17.71 12.61
CA ASP A 86 7.77 17.89 13.55
C ASP A 86 9.10 18.00 12.79
N GLU A 87 9.24 17.36 11.62
CA GLU A 87 10.39 17.46 10.72
C GLU A 87 10.34 18.67 9.78
N GLY A 88 9.37 19.54 9.99
CA GLY A 88 9.26 20.81 9.27
C GLY A 88 8.59 20.75 7.90
N ALA A 89 7.71 19.75 7.68
CA ALA A 89 6.90 19.70 6.47
C ALA A 89 5.92 20.90 6.42
N GLU A 90 6.09 21.78 5.45
CA GLU A 90 5.13 22.86 5.16
C GLU A 90 3.99 22.38 4.26
N THR A 91 4.25 21.34 3.46
CA THR A 91 3.27 20.69 2.59
C THR A 91 3.27 19.21 2.84
N ILE A 92 2.09 18.62 3.09
CA ILE A 92 1.90 17.17 3.20
C ILE A 92 0.86 16.73 2.18
N PHE A 93 1.21 15.70 1.41
CA PHE A 93 0.32 15.05 0.47
C PHE A 93 -0.15 13.69 1.04
N TYR A 94 -1.45 13.60 1.28
CA TYR A 94 -2.09 12.35 1.68
C TYR A 94 -3.48 12.27 1.02
N PRO A 95 -3.59 11.60 -0.14
CA PRO A 95 -4.79 11.65 -0.99
C PRO A 95 -5.90 10.75 -0.51
N CYS A 96 -7.15 11.15 -0.73
CA CYS A 96 -8.30 10.26 -0.72
C CYS A 96 -8.34 9.43 -2.00
N MET A 97 -8.45 8.10 -1.87
CA MET A 97 -8.45 7.18 -3.00
C MET A 97 -9.52 6.11 -2.84
N SER A 98 -10.69 6.33 -3.41
CA SER A 98 -11.82 5.37 -3.35
C SER A 98 -11.55 4.10 -4.14
N TYR A 99 -10.82 4.21 -5.26
CA TYR A 99 -10.45 3.09 -6.14
C TYR A 99 -8.95 2.91 -6.21
N ASN A 100 -8.52 1.67 -6.29
CA ASN A 100 -7.16 1.28 -6.64
C ASN A 100 -7.06 0.95 -8.14
N PHE A 101 -5.89 0.51 -8.61
CA PHE A 101 -5.75 -0.07 -9.95
C PHE A 101 -6.63 -1.30 -10.09
N ASP A 102 -7.23 -1.46 -11.26
CA ASP A 102 -7.95 -2.68 -11.59
C ASP A 102 -6.96 -3.79 -11.96
N GLU A 103 -6.93 -4.84 -11.15
CA GLU A 103 -6.10 -6.03 -11.36
C GLU A 103 -6.88 -7.17 -12.00
N HIS A 104 -8.16 -6.93 -12.32
CA HIS A 104 -9.09 -7.91 -12.92
C HIS A 104 -9.28 -9.18 -12.09
N LEU A 105 -9.04 -9.12 -10.78
CA LEU A 105 -9.20 -10.25 -9.84
C LEU A 105 -10.56 -10.26 -9.14
N GLY A 106 -11.22 -9.11 -9.04
CA GLY A 106 -12.48 -8.94 -8.32
C GLY A 106 -13.64 -8.48 -9.21
N ASP A 107 -14.80 -8.30 -8.57
CA ASP A 107 -16.00 -7.71 -9.19
C ASP A 107 -15.91 -6.19 -9.25
N ASN A 108 -15.05 -5.62 -8.40
CA ASN A 108 -14.69 -4.22 -8.36
C ASN A 108 -13.27 -4.08 -7.78
N HIS A 109 -12.76 -2.86 -7.74
CA HIS A 109 -11.40 -2.55 -7.28
C HIS A 109 -11.38 -1.37 -6.31
N TYR A 110 -12.30 -1.37 -5.35
CA TYR A 110 -12.35 -0.38 -4.27
C TYR A 110 -11.18 -0.54 -3.30
N ASN A 111 -10.76 0.58 -2.72
CA ASN A 111 -10.06 0.57 -1.45
C ASN A 111 -11.06 0.46 -0.30
N CYS A 112 -10.65 -0.10 0.83
CA CYS A 112 -11.51 -0.11 2.02
C CYS A 112 -11.79 1.34 2.47
N PRO A 113 -12.91 1.60 3.17
CA PRO A 113 -13.30 2.96 3.57
C PRO A 113 -12.20 3.72 4.33
N VAL A 114 -11.40 3.02 5.13
CA VAL A 114 -10.27 3.62 5.85
C VAL A 114 -9.22 4.13 4.89
N VAL A 115 -8.76 3.29 3.95
CA VAL A 115 -7.78 3.70 2.93
C VAL A 115 -8.36 4.83 2.07
N ALA A 116 -9.64 4.74 1.71
CA ALA A 116 -10.28 5.67 0.80
C ALA A 116 -10.43 7.09 1.38
N TYR A 117 -10.75 7.20 2.69
CA TYR A 117 -11.24 8.47 3.26
C TYR A 117 -10.50 8.92 4.53
N TYR A 118 -9.48 8.22 4.99
CA TYR A 118 -8.77 8.57 6.21
C TYR A 118 -8.10 9.94 6.20
N PRO A 119 -7.67 10.50 5.05
CA PRO A 119 -7.20 11.88 4.99
C PRO A 119 -8.22 12.90 5.51
N GLU A 120 -9.53 12.67 5.32
CA GLU A 120 -10.59 13.51 5.90
C GLU A 120 -10.66 13.39 7.42
N VAL A 121 -10.45 12.18 7.95
CA VAL A 121 -10.40 11.96 9.40
C VAL A 121 -9.22 12.69 10.01
N ILE A 122 -8.04 12.60 9.40
CA ILE A 122 -6.84 13.33 9.82
C ILE A 122 -7.10 14.84 9.83
N ASN A 123 -7.63 15.37 8.74
CA ASN A 123 -7.91 16.81 8.62
C ASN A 123 -8.84 17.33 9.72
N ASN A 124 -9.81 16.54 10.14
CA ASN A 124 -10.80 16.96 11.14
C ASN A 124 -10.36 16.74 12.59
N ASN A 125 -9.39 15.85 12.85
CA ASN A 125 -8.99 15.47 14.19
C ASN A 125 -7.60 15.97 14.62
N MET A 126 -6.74 16.37 13.65
CA MET A 126 -5.40 16.88 13.93
C MET A 126 -5.35 18.40 13.71
N LYS A 127 -5.33 19.18 14.78
CA LYS A 127 -5.28 20.67 14.69
C LYS A 127 -4.02 21.18 13.96
N ASP A 128 -2.91 20.45 14.08
CA ASP A 128 -1.64 20.88 13.49
C ASP A 128 -1.64 20.84 11.96
N VAL A 129 -2.45 19.98 11.33
CA VAL A 129 -2.59 20.00 9.87
C VAL A 129 -3.25 21.25 9.32
N GLN A 130 -3.99 22.00 10.15
CA GLN A 130 -4.58 23.28 9.76
C GLN A 130 -3.54 24.42 9.63
N LYS A 131 -2.31 24.18 10.11
CA LYS A 131 -1.21 25.15 10.08
C LYS A 131 -0.30 25.00 8.85
N ILE A 132 -0.52 23.97 8.06
CA ILE A 132 0.29 23.59 6.90
C ILE A 132 -0.58 23.44 5.65
N CYS A 133 0.05 23.31 4.49
CA CYS A 133 -0.63 22.93 3.26
C CYS A 133 -0.88 21.41 3.27
N PHE A 134 -2.09 20.99 3.67
CA PHE A 134 -2.49 19.59 3.70
C PHE A 134 -3.34 19.22 2.49
N ILE A 135 -2.73 18.47 1.55
CA ILE A 135 -3.37 18.10 0.28
C ILE A 135 -4.03 16.73 0.46
N LYS A 136 -5.35 16.72 0.63
CA LYS A 136 -6.18 15.53 0.85
C LYS A 136 -7.19 15.26 -0.27
N GLU A 137 -6.99 15.88 -1.42
CA GLU A 137 -7.92 15.80 -2.56
C GLU A 137 -8.16 14.35 -3.02
N TYR A 138 -9.26 14.17 -3.76
CA TYR A 138 -9.66 12.87 -4.28
C TYR A 138 -8.98 12.58 -5.62
N PHE A 139 -8.27 11.47 -5.71
CA PHE A 139 -7.55 11.07 -6.91
C PHE A 139 -8.00 9.71 -7.43
N GLY A 140 -8.31 9.64 -8.73
CA GLY A 140 -8.73 8.43 -9.42
C GLY A 140 -7.61 7.85 -10.29
N VAL A 141 -6.60 7.23 -9.68
CA VAL A 141 -5.46 6.63 -10.41
C VAL A 141 -5.87 5.48 -11.32
N HIS A 142 -7.02 4.85 -11.10
CA HIS A 142 -7.59 3.78 -11.93
C HIS A 142 -8.04 4.27 -13.32
N MET A 143 -8.12 5.58 -13.54
CA MET A 143 -8.52 6.17 -14.82
C MET A 143 -7.37 6.97 -15.47
N PRO A 144 -6.35 6.31 -16.04
CA PRO A 144 -5.14 7.00 -16.54
C PRO A 144 -5.40 8.10 -17.56
N LYS A 145 -6.46 7.97 -18.36
CA LYS A 145 -6.84 8.98 -19.36
C LYS A 145 -7.40 10.25 -18.73
N HIS A 146 -8.08 10.14 -17.61
CA HIS A 146 -8.74 11.27 -16.92
C HIS A 146 -7.89 11.84 -15.79
N PHE A 147 -7.01 11.02 -15.21
CA PHE A 147 -6.19 11.39 -14.06
C PHE A 147 -5.43 12.71 -14.26
N PRO A 148 -4.72 13.00 -15.39
CA PRO A 148 -3.94 14.23 -15.50
C PRO A 148 -4.79 15.50 -15.41
N GLN A 149 -5.97 15.49 -16.02
CA GLN A 149 -6.90 16.63 -15.97
C GLN A 149 -7.41 16.85 -14.55
N LYS A 150 -7.85 15.77 -13.87
CA LYS A 150 -8.34 15.83 -12.49
C LYS A 150 -7.26 16.20 -11.49
N ALA A 151 -6.05 15.68 -11.68
CA ALA A 151 -4.91 16.03 -10.84
C ALA A 151 -4.52 17.50 -11.01
N TYR A 152 -4.55 18.04 -12.24
CA TYR A 152 -4.35 19.46 -12.49
C TYR A 152 -5.42 20.32 -11.80
N GLU A 153 -6.71 19.99 -11.95
CA GLU A 153 -7.83 20.71 -11.31
C GLU A 153 -7.71 20.71 -9.77
N ALA A 154 -7.24 19.61 -9.19
CA ALA A 154 -7.04 19.48 -7.76
C ALA A 154 -5.83 20.29 -7.27
N LEU A 155 -4.67 20.11 -7.93
CA LEU A 155 -3.40 20.67 -7.46
C LEU A 155 -3.20 22.15 -7.79
N SER A 156 -3.81 22.66 -8.86
CA SER A 156 -3.71 24.09 -9.23
C SER A 156 -4.32 25.02 -8.18
N LYS A 157 -5.17 24.52 -7.29
CA LYS A 157 -5.69 25.27 -6.13
C LYS A 157 -4.59 25.62 -5.12
N TYR A 158 -3.57 24.76 -5.02
CA TYR A 158 -2.44 24.89 -4.10
C TYR A 158 -1.21 25.46 -4.81
N PHE A 159 -1.05 25.16 -6.10
CA PHE A 159 0.10 25.50 -6.91
C PHE A 159 -0.36 26.14 -8.23
N PRO A 160 -0.68 27.46 -8.23
CA PRO A 160 -1.24 28.13 -9.40
C PRO A 160 -0.30 28.21 -10.62
N ASP A 161 0.99 28.01 -10.42
CA ASP A 161 2.02 27.97 -11.48
C ASP A 161 2.11 26.66 -12.23
N LEU A 162 1.39 25.60 -11.78
CA LEU A 162 1.31 24.34 -12.49
C LEU A 162 0.63 24.51 -13.85
N THR A 163 1.14 23.79 -14.84
CA THR A 163 0.50 23.66 -16.14
C THR A 163 -0.03 22.24 -16.37
N LEU A 164 -1.12 22.14 -17.12
CA LEU A 164 -1.70 20.84 -17.46
C LEU A 164 -0.69 19.94 -18.22
N ASN A 165 0.20 20.55 -19.02
CA ASN A 165 1.21 19.78 -19.77
C ASN A 165 2.27 19.16 -18.87
N GLU A 166 2.72 19.88 -17.83
CA GLU A 166 3.60 19.32 -16.79
C GLU A 166 2.93 18.15 -16.08
N VAL A 167 1.66 18.32 -15.67
CA VAL A 167 0.90 17.29 -14.99
C VAL A 167 0.69 16.05 -15.89
N ARG A 168 0.41 16.23 -17.18
CA ARG A 168 0.32 15.10 -18.15
C ARG A 168 1.63 14.34 -18.26
N LYS A 169 2.77 15.05 -18.37
CA LYS A 169 4.08 14.42 -18.43
C LYS A 169 4.39 13.66 -17.13
N ALA A 170 4.18 14.30 -15.98
CA ALA A 170 4.40 13.71 -14.67
C ALA A 170 3.53 12.46 -14.45
N ALA A 171 2.25 12.52 -14.82
CA ALA A 171 1.34 11.39 -14.73
C ALA A 171 1.82 10.19 -15.56
N LYS A 172 2.19 10.40 -16.84
CA LYS A 172 2.73 9.33 -17.69
C LYS A 172 3.92 8.64 -17.03
N LEU A 173 4.89 9.40 -16.55
CA LEU A 173 6.10 8.85 -15.92
C LEU A 173 5.79 8.17 -14.58
N ALA A 174 4.79 8.63 -13.84
CA ALA A 174 4.34 8.00 -12.61
C ALA A 174 3.70 6.62 -12.85
N TYR A 175 2.84 6.50 -13.86
CA TYR A 175 2.29 5.20 -14.27
C TYR A 175 3.38 4.23 -14.72
N ASP A 176 4.32 4.70 -15.55
CA ASP A 176 5.45 3.91 -16.01
C ASP A 176 6.32 3.42 -14.83
N GLU A 177 6.53 4.26 -13.81
CA GLU A 177 7.32 3.90 -12.62
C GLU A 177 6.59 2.89 -11.75
N GLN A 178 5.28 3.05 -11.54
CA GLN A 178 4.47 2.09 -10.80
C GLN A 178 4.46 0.71 -11.47
N ASP A 179 4.33 0.66 -12.79
CA ASP A 179 4.39 -0.60 -13.54
C ASP A 179 5.77 -1.27 -13.43
N LYS A 180 6.85 -0.50 -13.54
CA LYS A 180 8.20 -1.00 -13.31
C LYS A 180 8.40 -1.55 -11.90
N TYR A 181 7.87 -0.85 -10.88
CA TYR A 181 7.94 -1.29 -9.51
C TYR A 181 7.24 -2.64 -9.33
N ARG A 182 5.99 -2.78 -9.80
CA ARG A 182 5.22 -4.04 -9.74
C ARG A 182 5.97 -5.18 -10.43
N LYS A 183 6.49 -4.95 -11.63
CA LYS A 183 7.29 -5.95 -12.36
C LYS A 183 8.54 -6.38 -11.59
N LYS A 184 9.24 -5.45 -10.92
CA LYS A 184 10.40 -5.77 -10.09
C LYS A 184 10.03 -6.61 -8.87
N VAL A 185 8.92 -6.31 -8.19
CA VAL A 185 8.43 -7.10 -7.06
C VAL A 185 8.14 -8.54 -7.49
N ILE A 186 7.38 -8.71 -8.59
CA ILE A 186 7.06 -10.02 -9.15
C ILE A 186 8.33 -10.77 -9.56
N ALA A 187 9.26 -10.12 -10.28
CA ALA A 187 10.50 -10.73 -10.71
C ALA A 187 11.33 -11.22 -9.51
N LYS A 188 11.42 -10.38 -8.45
CA LYS A 188 12.15 -10.75 -7.23
C LYS A 188 11.48 -11.90 -6.48
N GLY A 189 10.16 -11.91 -6.42
CA GLY A 189 9.41 -13.03 -5.85
C GLY A 189 9.63 -14.33 -6.65
N ASN A 190 9.66 -14.26 -7.98
CA ASN A 190 9.95 -15.41 -8.85
C ASN A 190 11.35 -15.98 -8.59
N GLU A 191 12.37 -15.13 -8.47
CA GLU A 191 13.73 -15.56 -8.10
C GLU A 191 13.75 -16.33 -6.77
N ILE A 192 12.97 -15.85 -5.78
CA ILE A 192 12.86 -16.51 -4.47
C ILE A 192 12.19 -17.87 -4.59
N ILE A 193 11.10 -17.96 -5.35
CA ILE A 193 10.37 -19.20 -5.61
C ILE A 193 11.29 -20.22 -6.29
N GLU A 194 11.93 -19.84 -7.40
CA GLU A 194 12.84 -20.71 -8.15
C GLU A 194 14.02 -21.22 -7.29
N LYS A 195 14.57 -20.35 -6.45
CA LYS A 195 15.62 -20.72 -5.53
C LYS A 195 15.13 -21.73 -4.48
N ALA A 196 13.95 -21.50 -3.90
CA ALA A 196 13.35 -22.39 -2.92
C ALA A 196 13.05 -23.76 -3.52
N GLU A 197 12.54 -23.82 -4.74
CA GLU A 197 12.30 -25.07 -5.49
C GLU A 197 13.59 -25.87 -5.69
N LYS A 198 14.67 -25.21 -6.14
CA LYS A 198 15.99 -25.82 -6.32
C LYS A 198 16.58 -26.38 -5.01
N GLU A 199 16.31 -25.70 -3.90
CA GLU A 199 16.79 -26.07 -2.57
C GLU A 199 15.84 -27.07 -1.85
N GLY A 200 14.70 -27.43 -2.47
CA GLY A 200 13.68 -28.29 -1.87
C GLY A 200 13.01 -27.70 -0.62
N LYS A 201 12.98 -26.38 -0.52
CA LYS A 201 12.38 -25.65 0.61
C LYS A 201 10.88 -25.44 0.40
N LYS A 202 10.14 -25.43 1.50
CA LYS A 202 8.77 -24.95 1.52
C LYS A 202 8.73 -23.44 1.31
N ILE A 203 7.64 -22.97 0.71
CA ILE A 203 7.40 -21.56 0.42
C ILE A 203 6.16 -21.11 1.20
N MET A 204 6.29 -20.05 1.97
CA MET A 204 5.19 -19.41 2.68
C MET A 204 4.76 -18.16 1.93
N VAL A 205 3.51 -18.12 1.50
CA VAL A 205 2.90 -16.88 0.99
C VAL A 205 2.39 -16.11 2.19
N LEU A 206 3.09 -15.01 2.52
CA LEU A 206 2.67 -14.10 3.58
C LEU A 206 1.65 -13.14 3.00
N ALA A 207 0.38 -13.48 3.18
CA ALA A 207 -0.73 -12.79 2.58
C ALA A 207 -1.27 -11.69 3.50
N GLY A 208 -1.31 -10.47 3.00
CA GLY A 208 -1.76 -9.33 3.77
C GLY A 208 -2.13 -8.16 2.87
N ARG A 209 -1.90 -6.98 3.35
CA ARG A 209 -2.03 -5.74 2.57
C ARG A 209 -0.66 -5.10 2.42
N PRO A 210 -0.41 -4.24 1.45
CA PRO A 210 0.93 -3.68 1.21
C PRO A 210 1.61 -3.09 2.45
N TYR A 211 0.85 -2.51 3.35
CA TYR A 211 1.36 -1.94 4.61
C TYR A 211 1.68 -2.97 5.70
N HIS A 212 1.38 -4.26 5.51
CA HIS A 212 1.80 -5.31 6.45
C HIS A 212 3.31 -5.63 6.37
N VAL A 213 4.02 -5.02 5.44
CA VAL A 213 5.50 -5.06 5.43
C VAL A 213 6.14 -4.10 6.45
N ASP A 214 5.34 -3.18 7.01
CA ASP A 214 5.81 -2.25 8.05
C ASP A 214 6.19 -3.00 9.33
N PRO A 215 7.37 -2.70 9.93
CA PRO A 215 7.89 -3.44 11.08
C PRO A 215 6.96 -3.40 12.31
N GLU A 216 6.27 -2.28 12.55
CA GLU A 216 5.36 -2.14 13.69
C GLU A 216 4.04 -2.87 13.46
N ILE A 217 3.60 -3.01 12.21
CA ILE A 217 2.41 -3.78 11.84
C ILE A 217 2.72 -5.27 11.77
N ASN A 218 3.88 -5.61 11.23
CA ASN A 218 4.31 -7.00 11.03
C ASN A 218 4.74 -7.70 12.34
N HIS A 219 5.18 -6.95 13.35
CA HIS A 219 5.68 -7.46 14.63
C HIS A 219 6.80 -8.52 14.50
N GLY A 220 7.54 -8.55 13.39
CA GLY A 220 8.62 -9.51 13.15
C GLY A 220 8.16 -10.91 12.74
N ILE A 221 6.90 -11.08 12.33
CA ILE A 221 6.35 -12.35 11.82
C ILE A 221 7.18 -12.88 10.65
N ASP A 222 7.62 -12.00 9.74
CA ASP A 222 8.50 -12.36 8.62
C ASP A 222 9.81 -13.00 9.08
N LYS A 223 10.42 -12.49 10.16
CA LYS A 223 11.64 -13.04 10.75
C LYS A 223 11.39 -14.38 11.44
N LEU A 224 10.26 -14.48 12.15
CA LEU A 224 9.85 -15.73 12.79
C LEU A 224 9.66 -16.83 11.75
N ILE A 225 8.91 -16.57 10.67
CA ILE A 225 8.68 -17.53 9.60
C ILE A 225 9.99 -17.92 8.94
N SER A 226 10.86 -16.94 8.63
CA SER A 226 12.18 -17.21 8.03
C SER A 226 13.06 -18.10 8.90
N SER A 227 12.90 -18.08 10.24
CA SER A 227 13.68 -18.91 11.17
C SER A 227 13.40 -20.42 11.01
N PHE A 228 12.27 -20.79 10.40
CA PHE A 228 11.93 -22.19 10.09
C PHE A 228 12.56 -22.73 8.80
N ASN A 229 13.54 -22.01 8.23
CA ASN A 229 14.20 -22.39 6.98
C ASN A 229 13.27 -22.53 5.77
N VAL A 230 12.25 -21.73 5.71
CA VAL A 230 11.31 -21.62 4.59
C VAL A 230 11.54 -20.34 3.80
N ALA A 231 11.17 -20.33 2.53
CA ALA A 231 11.14 -19.13 1.72
C ALA A 231 9.84 -18.35 1.95
N ILE A 232 9.88 -17.02 1.85
CA ILE A 232 8.71 -16.17 2.00
C ILE A 232 8.56 -15.32 0.74
N VAL A 233 7.33 -15.25 0.24
CA VAL A 233 6.88 -14.30 -0.78
C VAL A 233 5.58 -13.65 -0.34
N SER A 234 5.28 -12.47 -0.86
CA SER A 234 4.01 -11.77 -0.60
C SER A 234 2.92 -12.21 -1.59
N GLU A 235 1.67 -11.90 -1.27
CA GLU A 235 0.50 -12.25 -2.08
C GLU A 235 0.54 -11.64 -3.49
N ASP A 236 1.11 -10.44 -3.66
CA ASP A 236 1.22 -9.73 -4.92
C ASP A 236 2.17 -10.40 -5.95
N VAL A 237 3.04 -11.31 -5.49
CA VAL A 237 3.89 -12.13 -6.37
C VAL A 237 3.09 -13.25 -7.04
N VAL A 238 2.13 -13.82 -6.34
CA VAL A 238 1.40 -15.03 -6.79
C VAL A 238 0.00 -14.74 -7.28
N SER A 239 -0.67 -13.71 -6.79
CA SER A 239 -2.03 -13.37 -7.19
C SER A 239 -2.21 -13.10 -8.70
N PRO A 240 -1.23 -12.50 -9.44
CA PRO A 240 -1.38 -12.30 -10.88
C PRO A 240 -1.34 -13.58 -11.72
N ARG A 241 -1.09 -14.74 -11.09
CA ARG A 241 -1.05 -16.05 -11.74
C ARG A 241 -2.41 -16.74 -11.77
N VAL A 242 -3.43 -16.10 -11.21
CA VAL A 242 -4.80 -16.62 -11.11
C VAL A 242 -5.73 -15.71 -11.88
N GLU A 243 -6.57 -16.29 -12.71
CA GLU A 243 -7.68 -15.56 -13.32
C GLU A 243 -8.81 -15.36 -12.30
N LYS A 244 -9.66 -14.36 -12.55
CA LYS A 244 -10.85 -14.12 -11.73
C LYS A 244 -11.70 -15.38 -11.61
N PHE A 245 -12.10 -15.74 -10.40
CA PHE A 245 -12.91 -16.90 -10.10
C PHE A 245 -14.07 -16.52 -9.16
N HIS A 246 -15.03 -17.42 -9.01
CA HIS A 246 -16.17 -17.21 -8.12
C HIS A 246 -15.76 -17.30 -6.65
N THR A 247 -16.21 -16.34 -5.85
CA THR A 247 -16.10 -16.32 -4.39
C THR A 247 -17.51 -16.31 -3.79
N ASN A 248 -17.66 -16.85 -2.56
CA ASN A 248 -18.98 -16.86 -1.89
C ASN A 248 -19.41 -15.46 -1.40
N VAL A 249 -18.45 -14.55 -1.32
CA VAL A 249 -18.67 -13.16 -0.93
C VAL A 249 -18.47 -12.22 -2.13
N LEU A 250 -19.06 -11.05 -2.08
CA LEU A 250 -18.86 -10.02 -3.10
C LEU A 250 -17.38 -9.57 -3.08
N ASN A 251 -16.67 -9.90 -4.15
CA ASN A 251 -15.24 -9.63 -4.28
C ASN A 251 -14.98 -8.23 -4.86
N GLN A 252 -15.09 -7.21 -4.03
CA GLN A 252 -15.06 -5.81 -4.47
C GLN A 252 -13.85 -4.98 -3.99
N TRP A 253 -12.97 -5.56 -3.16
CA TRP A 253 -11.85 -4.83 -2.54
C TRP A 253 -10.53 -5.30 -3.14
N THR A 254 -9.73 -4.39 -3.71
CA THR A 254 -8.49 -4.76 -4.42
C THR A 254 -7.57 -5.64 -3.60
N TYR A 255 -7.25 -5.23 -2.38
CA TYR A 255 -6.29 -6.00 -1.57
C TYR A 255 -6.86 -7.36 -1.15
N HIS A 256 -8.16 -7.47 -0.92
CA HIS A 256 -8.80 -8.74 -0.54
C HIS A 256 -8.92 -9.68 -1.75
N SER A 257 -9.17 -9.14 -2.94
CA SER A 257 -9.11 -9.93 -4.19
C SER A 257 -7.75 -10.59 -4.38
N ARG A 258 -6.66 -9.91 -4.02
CA ARG A 258 -5.31 -10.51 -4.04
C ARG A 258 -5.17 -11.66 -3.04
N LEU A 259 -5.75 -11.53 -1.83
CA LEU A 259 -5.71 -12.60 -0.83
C LEU A 259 -6.43 -13.84 -1.32
N TYR A 260 -7.61 -13.69 -1.92
CA TYR A 260 -8.36 -14.81 -2.50
C TYR A 260 -7.59 -15.45 -3.65
N ALA A 261 -7.02 -14.66 -4.56
CA ALA A 261 -6.22 -15.18 -5.65
C ALA A 261 -4.95 -15.88 -5.15
N ALA A 262 -4.27 -15.34 -4.14
CA ALA A 262 -3.12 -15.98 -3.53
C ALA A 262 -3.49 -17.30 -2.86
N ALA A 263 -4.59 -17.35 -2.12
CA ALA A 263 -5.12 -18.59 -1.54
C ALA A 263 -5.41 -19.64 -2.63
N LYS A 264 -6.10 -19.23 -3.70
CA LYS A 264 -6.39 -20.12 -4.84
C LYS A 264 -5.12 -20.63 -5.53
N TYR A 265 -4.10 -19.77 -5.71
CA TYR A 265 -2.83 -20.21 -6.27
C TYR A 265 -2.13 -21.23 -5.39
N VAL A 266 -2.08 -21.01 -4.07
CA VAL A 266 -1.44 -21.92 -3.11
C VAL A 266 -2.08 -23.30 -3.14
N THR A 267 -3.37 -23.44 -3.40
CA THR A 267 -4.04 -24.76 -3.52
C THR A 267 -3.52 -25.57 -4.70
N THR A 268 -2.96 -24.95 -5.72
CA THR A 268 -2.38 -25.64 -6.89
C THR A 268 -0.98 -26.18 -6.63
N ARG A 269 -0.36 -25.87 -5.49
CA ARG A 269 1.04 -26.15 -5.18
C ARG A 269 1.21 -26.94 -3.89
N LYS A 270 1.93 -28.07 -3.95
CA LYS A 270 2.23 -28.91 -2.77
C LYS A 270 3.31 -28.35 -1.86
N ASP A 271 4.19 -27.52 -2.40
CA ASP A 271 5.33 -26.91 -1.71
C ASP A 271 5.02 -25.53 -1.12
N MET A 272 3.81 -24.99 -1.35
CA MET A 272 3.38 -23.68 -0.85
C MET A 272 2.30 -23.80 0.22
N GLU A 273 2.40 -22.94 1.23
CA GLU A 273 1.37 -22.69 2.24
C GLU A 273 1.12 -21.21 2.37
N LEU A 274 -0.03 -20.80 2.93
CA LEU A 274 -0.41 -19.42 3.10
C LEU A 274 -0.56 -19.08 4.58
N ILE A 275 0.01 -17.96 4.99
CA ILE A 275 -0.20 -17.34 6.30
C ILE A 275 -0.85 -15.98 6.06
N GLN A 276 -2.06 -15.77 6.57
CA GLN A 276 -2.78 -14.52 6.43
C GLN A 276 -2.47 -13.59 7.58
N LEU A 277 -1.98 -12.39 7.27
CA LEU A 277 -1.88 -11.30 8.23
C LEU A 277 -3.21 -10.54 8.31
N VAL A 278 -3.76 -10.46 9.51
CA VAL A 278 -5.00 -9.73 9.81
C VAL A 278 -4.71 -8.54 10.71
N SER A 279 -5.48 -7.48 10.56
CA SER A 279 -5.35 -6.29 11.42
C SER A 279 -6.45 -6.28 12.48
N PHE A 280 -6.07 -6.13 13.72
CA PHE A 280 -7.02 -5.95 14.81
C PHE A 280 -7.93 -4.72 14.56
N GLY A 281 -9.24 -4.89 14.71
CA GLY A 281 -10.23 -3.85 14.42
C GLY A 281 -10.58 -3.70 12.93
N CYS A 282 -10.10 -4.57 12.04
CA CYS A 282 -10.46 -4.54 10.62
C CYS A 282 -11.76 -5.33 10.36
N GLY A 283 -12.88 -4.64 10.16
CA GLY A 283 -14.16 -5.29 9.85
C GLY A 283 -14.17 -6.05 8.51
N VAL A 284 -13.34 -5.66 7.56
CA VAL A 284 -13.25 -6.38 6.27
C VAL A 284 -12.51 -7.70 6.41
N ASP A 285 -11.53 -7.79 7.34
CA ASP A 285 -10.84 -9.05 7.62
C ASP A 285 -11.78 -10.12 8.16
N ALA A 286 -12.81 -9.75 8.91
CA ALA A 286 -13.80 -10.69 9.41
C ALA A 286 -14.47 -11.51 8.29
N ILE A 287 -14.68 -10.91 7.13
CA ILE A 287 -15.23 -11.59 5.93
C ILE A 287 -14.12 -12.29 5.16
N THR A 288 -12.97 -11.64 5.00
CA THR A 288 -11.87 -12.13 4.18
C THR A 288 -11.24 -13.39 4.76
N THR A 289 -11.14 -13.49 6.08
CA THR A 289 -10.59 -14.67 6.75
C THR A 289 -11.42 -15.93 6.50
N ASP A 290 -12.74 -15.81 6.52
CA ASP A 290 -13.63 -16.94 6.26
C ASP A 290 -13.53 -17.41 4.81
N GLU A 291 -13.53 -16.49 3.84
CA GLU A 291 -13.39 -16.86 2.43
C GLU A 291 -12.02 -17.47 2.12
N VAL A 292 -10.92 -16.91 2.63
CA VAL A 292 -9.57 -17.47 2.45
C VAL A 292 -9.47 -18.87 3.07
N ARG A 293 -10.03 -19.06 4.27
CA ARG A 293 -10.09 -20.36 4.94
C ARG A 293 -10.82 -21.39 4.08
N GLU A 294 -11.99 -21.03 3.59
CA GLU A 294 -12.82 -21.92 2.77
C GLU A 294 -12.11 -22.33 1.47
N ILE A 295 -11.45 -21.38 0.78
CA ILE A 295 -10.66 -21.66 -0.43
C ILE A 295 -9.55 -22.67 -0.13
N LEU A 296 -8.84 -22.52 1.00
CA LEU A 296 -7.71 -23.38 1.36
C LEU A 296 -8.19 -24.76 1.82
N GLU A 297 -9.16 -24.82 2.74
CA GLU A 297 -9.62 -26.07 3.37
C GLU A 297 -10.34 -26.99 2.39
N LYS A 298 -11.07 -26.46 1.41
CA LYS A 298 -11.68 -27.25 0.32
C LYS A 298 -10.67 -28.10 -0.46
N GLU A 299 -9.43 -27.64 -0.55
CA GLU A 299 -8.34 -28.32 -1.28
C GLU A 299 -7.32 -28.97 -0.31
N GLY A 300 -7.71 -29.16 0.95
CA GLY A 300 -6.92 -29.85 1.97
C GLY A 300 -5.70 -29.07 2.47
N LYS A 301 -5.67 -27.77 2.30
CA LYS A 301 -4.65 -26.87 2.85
C LYS A 301 -5.03 -26.39 4.26
N ILE A 302 -4.02 -26.13 5.09
CA ILE A 302 -4.23 -25.57 6.42
C ILE A 302 -4.37 -24.05 6.31
N TYR A 303 -5.42 -23.51 6.94
CA TYR A 303 -5.56 -22.07 7.12
C TYR A 303 -4.78 -21.62 8.36
N THR A 304 -3.91 -20.61 8.21
CA THR A 304 -3.12 -19.99 9.30
C THR A 304 -3.28 -18.47 9.26
N GLN A 305 -3.60 -17.88 10.42
CA GLN A 305 -3.68 -16.43 10.60
C GLN A 305 -2.92 -15.99 11.86
#